data_b6cd5829efad4ea494de62892dfcb85b
#
_entry.id   b6cd5829efad4ea494de62892dfcb85b
#
_cell.length_a   1.000
_cell.length_b   1.000
_cell.length_c   1.000
_cell.angle_alpha   90.00
_cell.angle_beta   90.00
_cell.angle_gamma   90.00
#
_symmetry.space_group_name_H-M   'P 1'
#
loop_
_entity.id
_entity.type
_entity.pdbx_description
1 polymer ?
#
loop_
_entity_poly.entity_id
_entity_poly.type
_entity_poly.pdbx_seq_one_letter_code
_entity_poly.pdbx_strand_id
1 'polypeptide(L)'
;MAEYSNVDFIGIGGIGMSAIARYYNAKGYKVSGYDKTPSPLTHALESEGIEVHYEDNVEYVPSDIEKTLVVYTPAIPKDMGELVFVQEKGYRVIKRSRMLGEIADGQRCMAVAGTHGKTTTSTLVSHLFTASGEGCSAFLGGISKN
;
A
#
# COMPACT_ATOMS: atom_id res chain seq x y z
N MET A 1 -17.43 -2.08 11.72
CA MET A 1 -16.14 -2.03 10.99
C MET A 1 -15.07 -2.63 11.88
N ALA A 2 -14.29 -3.55 11.40
CA ALA A 2 -13.10 -3.99 12.14
C ALA A 2 -12.10 -2.84 12.16
N GLU A 3 -11.86 -2.25 13.32
CA GLU A 3 -10.89 -1.18 13.48
C GLU A 3 -9.50 -1.80 13.62
N TYR A 4 -8.76 -1.87 12.53
CA TYR A 4 -7.32 -2.15 12.59
C TYR A 4 -6.53 -0.85 12.81
N SER A 5 -5.44 -0.95 13.52
CA SER A 5 -4.49 0.14 13.77
C SER A 5 -3.16 -0.06 13.07
N ASN A 6 -2.89 -1.30 12.66
CA ASN A 6 -1.67 -1.70 11.98
C ASN A 6 -2.01 -2.16 10.56
N VAL A 7 -1.18 -1.77 9.59
CA VAL A 7 -1.26 -2.24 8.21
C VAL A 7 0.11 -2.76 7.80
N ASP A 8 0.18 -4.04 7.49
CA ASP A 8 1.42 -4.69 7.06
C ASP A 8 1.35 -5.06 5.58
N PHE A 9 2.41 -4.77 4.84
CA PHE A 9 2.44 -4.91 3.39
C PHE A 9 3.48 -5.96 2.96
N ILE A 10 3.04 -7.01 2.31
CA ILE A 10 3.94 -8.00 1.71
C ILE A 10 4.18 -7.63 0.24
N GLY A 11 5.40 -7.13 -0.05
CA GLY A 11 5.78 -6.53 -1.32
C GLY A 11 5.63 -5.00 -1.33
N ILE A 12 6.01 -4.34 -0.24
CA ILE A 12 5.79 -2.90 -0.01
C ILE A 12 6.51 -1.99 -1.01
N GLY A 13 7.63 -2.44 -1.60
CA GLY A 13 8.43 -1.67 -2.54
C GLY A 13 7.83 -1.51 -3.94
N GLY A 14 6.72 -2.16 -4.24
CA GLY A 14 6.00 -1.93 -5.48
C GLY A 14 5.39 -0.53 -5.55
N ILE A 15 5.34 0.09 -6.75
CA ILE A 15 4.82 1.47 -6.94
C ILE A 15 3.42 1.62 -6.37
N GLY A 16 2.51 0.71 -6.68
CA GLY A 16 1.14 0.76 -6.18
C GLY A 16 1.00 0.41 -4.70
N MET A 17 1.85 -0.46 -4.17
CA MET A 17 1.87 -0.83 -2.75
C MET A 17 2.40 0.30 -1.88
N SER A 18 3.51 0.91 -2.28
CA SER A 18 4.11 2.05 -1.56
C SER A 18 3.19 3.26 -1.50
N ALA A 19 2.42 3.52 -2.55
CA ALA A 19 1.43 4.60 -2.55
C ALA A 19 0.32 4.36 -1.51
N ILE A 20 -0.17 3.13 -1.38
CA ILE A 20 -1.17 2.76 -0.37
C ILE A 20 -0.55 2.81 1.03
N ALA A 21 0.69 2.34 1.19
CA ALA A 21 1.41 2.40 2.47
C ALA A 21 1.54 3.85 2.97
N ARG A 22 1.94 4.78 2.10
CA ARG A 22 1.99 6.21 2.42
C ARG A 22 0.63 6.80 2.80
N TYR A 23 -0.42 6.40 2.10
CA TYR A 23 -1.78 6.84 2.41
C TYR A 23 -2.19 6.47 3.84
N TYR A 24 -1.95 5.23 4.26
CA TYR A 24 -2.26 4.79 5.61
C TYR A 24 -1.33 5.39 6.67
N ASN A 25 -0.03 5.55 6.35
CA ASN A 25 0.91 6.22 7.23
C ASN A 25 0.50 7.68 7.50
N ALA A 26 0.10 8.41 6.46
CA ALA A 26 -0.41 9.78 6.59
C ALA A 26 -1.71 9.88 7.41
N LYS A 27 -2.51 8.82 7.46
CA LYS A 27 -3.71 8.73 8.29
C LYS A 27 -3.45 8.31 9.74
N GLY A 28 -2.20 8.07 10.13
CA GLY A 28 -1.81 7.76 11.49
C GLY A 28 -1.82 6.26 11.83
N TYR A 29 -1.97 5.37 10.85
CA TYR A 29 -1.80 3.93 11.06
C TYR A 29 -0.33 3.59 11.27
N LYS A 30 -0.06 2.56 12.07
CA LYS A 30 1.28 1.97 12.11
C LYS A 30 1.46 1.11 10.86
N VAL A 31 2.42 1.49 10.01
CA VAL A 31 2.65 0.82 8.73
C VAL A 31 4.00 0.11 8.77
N SER A 32 3.99 -1.15 8.37
CA SER A 32 5.16 -2.00 8.20
C SER A 32 5.08 -2.78 6.89
N GLY A 33 6.16 -3.41 6.50
CA GLY A 33 6.09 -4.33 5.38
C GLY A 33 7.42 -4.94 4.98
N TYR A 34 7.27 -5.98 4.17
CA TYR A 34 8.35 -6.73 3.56
C TYR A 34 8.55 -6.34 2.10
N ASP A 35 9.79 -6.29 1.69
CA ASP A 35 10.17 -6.37 0.27
C ASP A 35 11.42 -7.24 0.10
N LYS A 36 11.52 -7.91 -1.04
CA LYS A 36 12.66 -8.80 -1.31
C LYS A 36 13.97 -8.04 -1.48
N THR A 37 13.90 -6.81 -2.00
CA THR A 37 15.09 -6.07 -2.42
C THR A 37 15.02 -4.61 -1.97
N PRO A 38 16.06 -4.11 -1.30
CA PRO A 38 16.20 -2.68 -1.05
C PRO A 38 16.17 -1.88 -2.37
N SER A 39 15.47 -0.77 -2.36
CA SER A 39 15.34 0.12 -3.51
C SER A 39 15.27 1.58 -3.07
N PRO A 40 15.47 2.56 -3.96
CA PRO A 40 15.25 3.96 -3.61
C PRO A 40 13.85 4.22 -3.06
N LEU A 41 12.85 3.47 -3.51
CA LEU A 41 11.48 3.59 -3.05
C LEU A 41 11.29 3.06 -1.61
N THR A 42 11.86 1.89 -1.28
CA THR A 42 11.82 1.36 0.09
C THR A 42 12.59 2.25 1.07
N HIS A 43 13.74 2.79 0.67
CA HIS A 43 14.49 3.75 1.50
C HIS A 43 13.71 5.05 1.73
N ALA A 44 12.95 5.52 0.75
CA ALA A 44 12.06 6.66 0.94
C ALA A 44 10.97 6.34 1.97
N LEU A 45 10.37 5.16 1.93
CA LEU A 45 9.37 4.71 2.92
C LEU A 45 9.96 4.66 4.33
N GLU A 46 11.18 4.13 4.49
CA GLU A 46 11.89 4.11 5.78
C GLU A 46 12.12 5.52 6.32
N SER A 47 12.51 6.47 5.46
CA SER A 47 12.69 7.88 5.86
C SER A 47 11.38 8.56 6.26
N GLU A 48 10.25 8.06 5.80
CA GLU A 48 8.90 8.52 6.15
C GLU A 48 8.35 7.88 7.44
N GLY A 49 9.13 7.03 8.11
CA GLY A 49 8.77 6.38 9.37
C GLY A 49 8.03 5.05 9.21
N ILE A 50 8.06 4.45 8.01
CA ILE A 50 7.49 3.13 7.74
C ILE A 50 8.55 2.07 8.01
N GLU A 51 8.22 1.05 8.79
CA GLU A 51 9.12 -0.06 9.09
C GLU A 51 9.21 -1.02 7.91
N VAL A 52 10.37 -1.12 7.26
CA VAL A 52 10.59 -2.04 6.12
C VAL A 52 11.62 -3.09 6.50
N HIS A 53 11.35 -4.35 6.18
CA HIS A 53 12.30 -5.45 6.33
C HIS A 53 12.46 -6.21 5.01
N TYR A 54 13.60 -6.90 4.87
CA TYR A 54 14.01 -7.52 3.62
C TYR A 54 14.22 -9.03 3.73
N GLU A 55 13.96 -9.58 4.90
CA GLU A 55 14.02 -11.01 5.18
C GLU A 55 12.60 -11.56 5.38
N ASP A 56 12.31 -12.72 4.77
CA ASP A 56 11.08 -13.46 5.02
C ASP A 56 11.15 -14.09 6.42
N ASN A 57 10.71 -13.32 7.43
CA ASN A 57 10.75 -13.73 8.81
C ASN A 57 9.48 -13.29 9.55
N VAL A 58 8.74 -14.25 10.05
CA VAL A 58 7.46 -14.05 10.75
C VAL A 58 7.56 -13.19 12.02
N GLU A 59 8.77 -13.00 12.57
CA GLU A 59 8.98 -12.14 13.73
C GLU A 59 8.75 -10.65 13.45
N TYR A 60 8.84 -10.24 12.18
CA TYR A 60 8.56 -8.87 11.77
C TYR A 60 7.07 -8.57 11.60
N VAL A 61 6.24 -9.60 11.51
CA VAL A 61 4.79 -9.42 11.38
C VAL A 61 4.23 -8.90 12.71
N PRO A 62 3.40 -7.84 12.70
CA PRO A 62 2.79 -7.32 13.93
C PRO A 62 2.01 -8.40 14.68
N SER A 63 2.25 -8.56 15.98
CA SER A 63 1.69 -9.65 16.79
C SER A 63 0.20 -9.53 17.09
N ASP A 64 -0.39 -8.35 16.96
CA ASP A 64 -1.80 -8.12 17.25
C ASP A 64 -2.67 -8.50 16.04
N ILE A 65 -3.12 -9.75 16.02
CA ILE A 65 -3.88 -10.35 14.90
C ILE A 65 -5.18 -9.58 14.61
N GLU A 66 -5.91 -9.20 15.64
CA GLU A 66 -7.23 -8.56 15.49
C GLU A 66 -7.11 -7.13 14.96
N LYS A 67 -6.01 -6.44 15.26
CA LYS A 67 -5.78 -5.05 14.88
C LYS A 67 -4.84 -4.88 13.68
N THR A 68 -4.43 -5.97 13.05
CA THR A 68 -3.52 -5.94 11.90
C THR A 68 -4.24 -6.35 10.62
N LEU A 69 -4.21 -5.48 9.63
CA LEU A 69 -4.59 -5.78 8.26
C LEU A 69 -3.33 -6.09 7.45
N VAL A 70 -3.31 -7.22 6.77
CA VAL A 70 -2.20 -7.61 5.88
C VAL A 70 -2.61 -7.45 4.43
N VAL A 71 -1.79 -6.73 3.67
CA VAL A 71 -2.02 -6.46 2.25
C VAL A 71 -0.91 -7.09 1.43
N TYR A 72 -1.25 -7.86 0.41
CA TYR A 72 -0.28 -8.48 -0.47
C TYR A 72 -0.58 -8.24 -1.95
N THR A 73 0.43 -8.43 -2.78
CA THR A 73 0.33 -8.39 -4.24
C THR A 73 0.45 -9.79 -4.84
N PRO A 74 -0.22 -10.08 -5.98
CA PRO A 74 -0.10 -11.37 -6.66
C PRO A 74 1.33 -11.74 -7.11
N ALA A 75 2.25 -10.78 -7.14
CA ALA A 75 3.66 -11.01 -7.46
C ALA A 75 4.42 -11.78 -6.36
N ILE A 76 3.88 -11.87 -5.15
CA ILE A 76 4.47 -12.60 -4.03
C ILE A 76 4.20 -14.10 -4.21
N PRO A 77 5.22 -14.97 -4.05
CA PRO A 77 5.03 -16.42 -4.05
C PRO A 77 4.02 -16.85 -2.97
N LYS A 78 3.14 -17.79 -3.32
CA LYS A 78 2.11 -18.25 -2.40
C LYS A 78 2.65 -19.06 -1.21
N ASP A 79 3.86 -19.56 -1.34
CA ASP A 79 4.60 -20.33 -0.34
C ASP A 79 5.57 -19.48 0.49
N MET A 80 5.53 -18.17 0.34
CA MET A 80 6.32 -17.25 1.18
C MET A 80 5.94 -17.41 2.66
N GLY A 81 6.93 -17.51 3.52
CA GLY A 81 6.75 -17.83 4.95
C GLY A 81 5.83 -16.87 5.68
N GLU A 82 6.03 -15.56 5.55
CA GLU A 82 5.16 -14.56 6.18
C GLU A 82 3.72 -14.63 5.67
N LEU A 83 3.52 -14.82 4.35
CA LEU A 83 2.17 -14.90 3.76
C LEU A 83 1.42 -16.14 4.26
N VAL A 84 2.09 -17.29 4.31
CA VAL A 84 1.51 -18.52 4.85
C VAL A 84 1.19 -18.34 6.34
N PHE A 85 2.11 -17.79 7.10
CA PHE A 85 1.93 -17.55 8.54
C PHE A 85 0.70 -16.68 8.84
N VAL A 86 0.54 -15.54 8.17
CA VAL A 86 -0.60 -14.64 8.44
C VAL A 86 -1.94 -15.26 8.04
N GLN A 87 -1.95 -16.09 6.99
CA GLN A 87 -3.14 -16.83 6.57
C GLN A 87 -3.52 -17.91 7.58
N GLU A 88 -2.56 -18.68 8.07
CA GLU A 88 -2.78 -19.76 9.05
C GLU A 88 -3.17 -19.22 10.43
N LYS A 89 -2.63 -18.07 10.83
CA LYS A 89 -2.91 -17.44 12.12
C LYS A 89 -4.23 -16.66 12.17
N GLY A 90 -4.90 -16.52 11.04
CA GLY A 90 -6.20 -15.85 10.98
C GLY A 90 -6.16 -14.33 10.92
N TYR A 91 -5.05 -13.73 10.47
CA TYR A 91 -5.01 -12.31 10.15
C TYR A 91 -6.02 -11.98 9.03
N ARG A 92 -6.51 -10.76 9.02
CA ARG A 92 -7.25 -10.27 7.87
C ARG A 92 -6.27 -10.00 6.73
N VAL A 93 -6.28 -10.86 5.72
CA VAL A 93 -5.37 -10.79 4.56
C VAL A 93 -6.16 -10.42 3.31
N ILE A 94 -5.79 -9.33 2.65
CA ILE A 94 -6.46 -8.86 1.43
C ILE A 94 -5.45 -8.56 0.32
N LYS A 95 -5.91 -8.64 -0.93
CA LYS A 95 -5.12 -8.22 -2.09
C LYS A 95 -5.06 -6.69 -2.19
N ARG A 96 -3.98 -6.18 -2.77
CA ARG A 96 -3.80 -4.75 -3.07
C ARG A 96 -5.02 -4.13 -3.77
N SER A 97 -5.57 -4.82 -4.77
CA SER A 97 -6.74 -4.34 -5.51
C SER A 97 -7.98 -4.18 -4.63
N ARG A 98 -8.18 -5.07 -3.67
CA ARG A 98 -9.27 -4.98 -2.70
C ARG A 98 -9.08 -3.79 -1.77
N MET A 99 -7.84 -3.59 -1.29
CA MET A 99 -7.49 -2.45 -0.43
C MET A 99 -7.78 -1.13 -1.13
N LEU A 100 -7.40 -1.00 -2.39
CA LEU A 100 -7.66 0.21 -3.18
C LEU A 100 -9.18 0.45 -3.35
N GLY A 101 -9.96 -0.61 -3.54
CA GLY A 101 -11.42 -0.53 -3.56
C GLY A 101 -12.00 -0.02 -2.23
N GLU A 102 -11.53 -0.52 -1.10
CA GLU A 102 -11.96 -0.07 0.22
C GLU A 102 -11.61 1.41 0.49
N ILE A 103 -10.49 1.89 -0.02
CA ILE A 103 -10.14 3.33 0.03
C ILE A 103 -11.13 4.16 -0.81
N ALA A 104 -11.48 3.67 -2.00
CA ALA A 104 -12.37 4.38 -2.92
C ALA A 104 -13.82 4.44 -2.43
N ASP A 105 -14.32 3.39 -1.78
CA ASP A 105 -15.72 3.25 -1.36
C ASP A 105 -16.19 4.35 -0.40
N GLY A 106 -15.30 4.93 0.38
CA GLY A 106 -15.63 5.98 1.35
C GLY A 106 -15.48 7.41 0.83
N GLN A 107 -15.14 7.60 -0.45
CA GLN A 107 -14.72 8.90 -0.98
C GLN A 107 -15.27 9.16 -2.39
N ARG A 108 -15.24 10.43 -2.81
CA ARG A 108 -15.40 10.76 -4.22
C ARG A 108 -14.18 10.24 -4.98
N CYS A 109 -14.40 9.32 -5.90
CA CYS A 109 -13.35 8.68 -6.66
C CYS A 109 -13.48 8.99 -8.15
N MET A 110 -12.36 9.33 -8.78
CA MET A 110 -12.24 9.42 -10.24
C MET A 110 -11.31 8.32 -10.71
N ALA A 111 -11.84 7.41 -11.53
CA ALA A 111 -11.06 6.30 -12.09
C ALA A 111 -10.74 6.57 -13.56
N VAL A 112 -9.47 6.32 -13.93
CA VAL A 112 -8.99 6.45 -15.30
C VAL A 112 -8.68 5.05 -15.83
N ALA A 113 -9.37 4.64 -16.87
CA ALA A 113 -9.18 3.36 -17.55
C ALA A 113 -8.81 3.57 -19.02
N GLY A 114 -8.16 2.58 -19.59
CA GLY A 114 -7.76 2.60 -21.01
C GLY A 114 -6.53 1.74 -21.27
N THR A 115 -6.19 1.57 -22.55
CA THR A 115 -4.99 0.83 -22.97
C THR A 115 -3.72 1.68 -22.92
N HIS A 116 -3.84 3.01 -23.14
CA HIS A 116 -2.74 3.96 -23.14
C HIS A 116 -3.13 5.25 -22.40
N GLY A 117 -2.14 5.97 -21.87
CA GLY A 117 -2.33 7.30 -21.31
C GLY A 117 -2.98 7.36 -19.92
N LYS A 118 -3.19 6.23 -19.24
CA LYS A 118 -3.81 6.19 -17.90
C LYS A 118 -3.03 7.01 -16.87
N THR A 119 -1.73 6.76 -16.75
CA THR A 119 -0.87 7.48 -15.80
C THR A 119 -0.79 8.97 -16.12
N THR A 120 -0.63 9.33 -17.39
CA THR A 120 -0.58 10.74 -17.82
C THR A 120 -1.88 11.47 -17.49
N THR A 121 -3.03 10.90 -17.83
CA THR A 121 -4.34 11.50 -17.56
C THR A 121 -4.60 11.62 -16.05
N SER A 122 -4.31 10.58 -15.28
CA SER A 122 -4.47 10.60 -13.82
C SER A 122 -3.56 11.64 -13.17
N THR A 123 -2.32 11.79 -13.65
CA THR A 123 -1.38 12.80 -13.16
C THR A 123 -1.88 14.21 -13.45
N LEU A 124 -2.39 14.47 -14.65
CA LEU A 124 -2.96 15.77 -15.02
C LEU A 124 -4.19 16.13 -14.17
N VAL A 125 -5.10 15.17 -13.96
CA VAL A 125 -6.28 15.37 -13.11
C VAL A 125 -5.86 15.67 -11.67
N SER A 126 -4.93 14.91 -11.12
CA SER A 126 -4.38 15.14 -9.78
C SER A 126 -3.74 16.52 -9.64
N HIS A 127 -2.96 16.94 -10.65
CA HIS A 127 -2.36 18.27 -10.68
C HIS A 127 -3.41 19.39 -10.68
N LEU A 128 -4.47 19.27 -11.46
CA LEU A 128 -5.56 20.23 -11.51
C LEU A 128 -6.25 20.38 -10.15
N PHE A 129 -6.56 19.29 -9.46
CA PHE A 129 -7.16 19.34 -8.12
C PHE A 129 -6.21 19.96 -7.09
N THR A 130 -4.93 19.65 -7.16
CA THR A 130 -3.93 20.25 -6.27
C THR A 130 -3.77 21.74 -6.53
N ALA A 131 -3.70 22.14 -7.80
CA ALA A 131 -3.56 23.55 -8.19
C ALA A 131 -4.81 24.38 -7.88
N SER A 132 -5.99 23.78 -7.86
CA SER A 132 -7.24 24.46 -7.45
C SER A 132 -7.38 24.66 -5.93
N GLY A 133 -6.48 24.06 -5.14
CA GLY A 133 -6.54 24.10 -3.67
C GLY A 133 -7.46 23.03 -3.04
N GLU A 134 -8.12 22.19 -3.85
CA GLU A 134 -9.00 21.14 -3.34
C GLU A 134 -8.22 19.96 -2.77
N GLY A 135 -7.02 19.68 -3.29
CA GLY A 135 -6.21 18.55 -2.92
C GLY A 135 -6.82 17.20 -3.36
N CYS A 136 -6.00 16.18 -3.49
CA CYS A 136 -6.46 14.82 -3.74
C CYS A 136 -5.40 13.80 -3.35
N SER A 137 -5.82 12.55 -3.11
CA SER A 137 -4.93 11.40 -3.07
C SER A 137 -4.94 10.72 -4.44
N ALA A 138 -3.77 10.51 -5.04
CA ALA A 138 -3.65 9.88 -6.35
C ALA A 138 -2.87 8.57 -6.27
N PHE A 139 -3.43 7.51 -6.83
CA PHE A 139 -2.81 6.20 -6.94
C PHE A 139 -2.43 5.94 -8.40
N LEU A 140 -1.17 6.12 -8.70
CA LEU A 140 -0.65 6.07 -10.07
C LEU A 140 0.13 4.78 -10.32
N GLY A 141 0.10 4.27 -11.54
CA GLY A 141 0.91 3.14 -11.98
C GLY A 141 2.36 3.51 -12.35
N GLY A 142 2.78 4.72 -12.06
CA GLY A 142 4.12 5.25 -12.32
C GLY A 142 4.50 6.34 -11.31
N ILE A 143 5.73 6.82 -11.38
CA ILE A 143 6.23 7.89 -10.52
C ILE A 143 5.99 9.23 -11.21
N SER A 144 5.24 10.11 -10.56
CA SER A 144 5.10 11.51 -10.98
C SER A 144 6.25 12.34 -10.41
N LYS A 145 6.72 13.31 -11.19
CA LYS A 145 7.74 14.30 -10.77
C LYS A 145 7.15 15.60 -10.25
N ASN A 146 5.85 15.65 -10.06
CA ASN A 146 5.14 16.84 -9.56
C ASN A 146 5.07 16.83 -8.04
#